data_0bc97a523ed46d875b89e46d63c65451
#
_entry.id   0bc97a523ed46d875b89e46d63c65451
#
_cell.length_a   1.000
_cell.length_b   1.000
_cell.length_c   1.000
_cell.angle_alpha   90.00
_cell.angle_beta   90.00
_cell.angle_gamma   90.00
#
_symmetry.space_group_name_H-M   'P 1'
#
loop_
_entity.id
_entity.type
_entity.pdbx_description
1 polymer ?
#
loop_
_entity_poly.entity_id
_entity_poly.type
_entity_poly.pdbx_seq_one_letter_code
_entity_poly.pdbx_strand_id
1 'polypeptide(L)'
;ALRYTGEKEILVPKRTYLSIPFLANKMGLDLFWKDEQWVDYYYLTHNIIDAAVLWKKDSYIPETFMGLSFQFQKHLSLGRGGMLLTDNEEAAIQIKKMSYDGRLPNIPWRDQNIDTYGYHYYMTPETAENGLNKLPKAIETEPKQWVVTDWPDLTEMKIFN
;
A
#
# COMPACT_ATOMS: atom_id res chain seq x y z
N ALA A 1 -0.18 -7.64 -0.83
CA ALA A 1 0.33 -8.26 0.40
C ALA A 1 -0.76 -9.12 1.08
N LEU A 2 -1.81 -8.56 1.68
CA LEU A 2 -2.83 -9.31 2.45
C LEU A 2 -3.36 -10.59 1.76
N ARG A 3 -3.58 -10.56 0.44
CA ARG A 3 -3.99 -11.78 -0.30
C ARG A 3 -2.84 -12.77 -0.49
N TYR A 4 -1.64 -12.28 -0.69
CA TYR A 4 -0.46 -13.13 -0.85
C TYR A 4 -0.16 -13.89 0.45
N THR A 5 -0.22 -13.21 1.58
CA THR A 5 0.01 -13.81 2.91
C THR A 5 -1.18 -14.63 3.41
N GLY A 6 -2.36 -14.51 2.79
CA GLY A 6 -3.55 -15.25 3.19
C GLY A 6 -4.22 -14.75 4.46
N GLU A 7 -3.96 -13.50 4.84
CA GLU A 7 -4.53 -12.87 6.03
C GLU A 7 -6.05 -12.96 6.05
N LYS A 8 -6.60 -13.16 7.23
CA LYS A 8 -8.05 -13.23 7.47
C LYS A 8 -8.56 -12.05 8.29
N GLU A 9 -7.67 -11.41 9.00
CA GLU A 9 -7.98 -10.28 9.89
C GLU A 9 -6.91 -9.20 9.78
N ILE A 10 -7.29 -7.97 10.10
CA ILE A 10 -6.35 -6.84 10.21
C ILE A 10 -6.68 -5.98 11.44
N LEU A 11 -5.62 -5.40 12.01
CA LEU A 11 -5.70 -4.40 13.07
C LEU A 11 -5.56 -3.01 12.48
N VAL A 12 -6.55 -2.15 12.69
CA VAL A 12 -6.59 -0.82 12.07
C VAL A 12 -6.71 0.25 13.16
N PRO A 13 -5.84 1.27 13.18
CA PRO A 13 -6.01 2.41 14.07
C PRO A 13 -7.37 3.07 13.87
N LYS A 14 -8.06 3.45 14.94
CA LYS A 14 -9.34 4.19 14.87
C LYS A 14 -9.22 5.45 14.03
N ARG A 15 -8.03 6.08 14.04
CA ARG A 15 -7.72 7.29 13.28
C ARG A 15 -6.75 6.99 12.17
N THR A 16 -7.25 6.87 10.97
CA THR A 16 -6.48 6.63 9.74
C THR A 16 -7.31 6.98 8.51
N TYR A 17 -6.75 6.75 7.32
CA TYR A 17 -7.50 6.96 6.08
C TYR A 17 -8.51 5.83 5.83
N LEU A 18 -9.72 6.21 5.49
CA LEU A 18 -10.88 5.29 5.37
C LEU A 18 -10.73 4.17 4.32
N SER A 19 -9.77 4.26 3.39
CA SER A 19 -9.56 3.20 2.40
C SER A 19 -9.12 1.87 3.03
N ILE A 20 -8.50 1.90 4.20
CA ILE A 20 -8.01 0.68 4.86
C ILE A 20 -9.17 -0.17 5.40
N PRO A 21 -10.10 0.34 6.23
CA PRO A 21 -11.26 -0.46 6.63
C PRO A 21 -12.16 -0.82 5.44
N PHE A 22 -12.25 0.02 4.40
CA PHE A 22 -12.98 -0.37 3.18
C PHE A 22 -12.29 -1.50 2.42
N LEU A 23 -10.96 -1.56 2.46
CA LEU A 23 -10.22 -2.69 1.89
C LEU A 23 -10.53 -3.99 2.64
N ALA A 24 -10.59 -3.95 3.99
CA ALA A 24 -10.97 -5.11 4.79
C ALA A 24 -12.35 -5.62 4.38
N ASN A 25 -13.34 -4.74 4.33
CA ASN A 25 -14.70 -5.08 3.88
C ASN A 25 -14.71 -5.68 2.47
N LYS A 26 -14.05 -5.04 1.51
CA LYS A 26 -13.95 -5.52 0.12
C LYS A 26 -13.29 -6.89 0.00
N MET A 27 -12.36 -7.21 0.89
CA MET A 27 -11.64 -8.47 0.89
C MET A 27 -12.29 -9.55 1.75
N GLY A 28 -13.31 -9.22 2.53
CA GLY A 28 -13.95 -10.11 3.49
C GLY A 28 -13.03 -10.46 4.67
N LEU A 29 -12.23 -9.50 5.11
CA LEU A 29 -11.36 -9.65 6.27
C LEU A 29 -12.08 -9.18 7.54
N ASP A 30 -11.80 -9.85 8.64
CA ASP A 30 -12.19 -9.38 9.96
C ASP A 30 -11.41 -8.12 10.31
N LEU A 31 -12.13 -7.08 10.72
CA LEU A 31 -11.57 -5.78 11.06
C LEU A 31 -11.61 -5.56 12.56
N PHE A 32 -10.45 -5.35 13.16
CA PHE A 32 -10.31 -5.01 14.58
C PHE A 32 -9.76 -3.60 14.73
N TRP A 33 -10.47 -2.76 15.48
CA TRP A 33 -10.01 -1.41 15.78
C TRP A 33 -9.01 -1.41 16.93
N LYS A 34 -7.95 -0.61 16.78
CA LYS A 34 -6.98 -0.35 17.86
C LYS A 34 -6.88 1.16 18.15
N ASP A 35 -6.75 1.48 19.43
CA ASP A 35 -6.45 2.86 19.86
C ASP A 35 -4.94 3.00 19.95
N GLU A 36 -4.33 3.36 18.82
CA GLU A 36 -2.88 3.46 18.66
C GLU A 36 -2.46 4.87 18.31
N GLN A 37 -1.44 5.36 19.01
CA GLN A 37 -0.74 6.59 18.63
C GLN A 37 0.35 6.23 17.63
N TRP A 38 0.16 6.57 16.36
CA TRP A 38 1.12 6.27 15.30
C TRP A 38 1.68 7.55 14.67
N VAL A 39 2.88 7.44 14.12
CA VAL A 39 3.57 8.49 13.37
C VAL A 39 4.06 7.88 12.07
N ASP A 40 3.68 8.47 10.94
CA ASP A 40 4.08 8.12 9.57
C ASP A 40 3.67 6.72 9.08
N TYR A 41 3.54 5.71 9.95
CA TYR A 41 3.12 4.36 9.58
C TYR A 41 2.50 3.60 10.76
N TYR A 42 1.85 2.48 10.46
CA TYR A 42 1.35 1.53 11.47
C TYR A 42 1.24 0.12 10.87
N TYR A 43 1.24 -0.88 11.73
CA TYR A 43 1.09 -2.27 11.34
C TYR A 43 -0.38 -2.66 11.20
N LEU A 44 -0.72 -3.33 10.08
CA LEU A 44 -2.02 -3.99 9.87
C LEU A 44 -2.02 -5.42 10.38
N THR A 45 -0.89 -6.10 10.23
CA THR A 45 -0.58 -7.44 10.74
C THR A 45 0.84 -7.44 11.31
N HIS A 46 1.37 -8.59 11.67
CA HIS A 46 2.74 -8.69 12.20
C HIS A 46 3.83 -8.18 11.22
N ASN A 47 3.58 -8.22 9.92
CA ASN A 47 4.57 -7.85 8.90
C ASN A 47 4.00 -7.01 7.74
N ILE A 48 2.74 -6.63 7.76
CA ILE A 48 2.15 -5.75 6.73
C ILE A 48 1.94 -4.36 7.33
N ILE A 49 2.53 -3.36 6.69
CA ILE A 49 2.58 -1.99 7.16
C ILE A 49 1.85 -1.07 6.18
N ASP A 50 0.92 -0.26 6.69
CA ASP A 50 0.48 0.93 5.99
C ASP A 50 1.50 2.05 6.26
N ALA A 51 2.31 2.33 5.27
CA ALA A 51 3.29 3.40 5.24
C ALA A 51 2.93 4.44 4.16
N ALA A 52 1.64 4.60 3.87
CA ALA A 52 1.13 5.45 2.80
C ALA A 52 1.55 6.93 2.91
N VAL A 53 1.99 7.35 4.08
CA VAL A 53 2.44 8.73 4.35
C VAL A 53 3.93 8.81 4.69
N LEU A 54 4.60 7.67 4.83
CA LEU A 54 6.03 7.63 5.10
C LEU A 54 6.82 7.90 3.82
N TRP A 55 7.63 8.95 3.85
CA TRP A 55 8.60 9.25 2.81
C TRP A 55 9.91 9.70 3.45
N LYS A 56 10.78 8.73 3.69
CA LYS A 56 12.07 8.98 4.33
C LYS A 56 13.11 8.01 3.78
N LYS A 57 14.30 8.53 3.53
CA LYS A 57 15.42 7.71 3.11
C LYS A 57 15.72 6.62 4.16
N ASP A 58 16.03 5.41 3.69
CA ASP A 58 16.40 4.25 4.49
C ASP A 58 15.35 3.85 5.56
N SER A 59 14.06 4.10 5.28
CA SER A 59 12.95 3.82 6.20
C SER A 59 12.31 2.44 6.00
N TYR A 60 12.78 1.63 5.06
CA TYR A 60 12.27 0.29 4.89
C TYR A 60 12.56 -0.56 6.14
N ILE A 61 11.55 -1.26 6.61
CA ILE A 61 11.65 -2.18 7.74
C ILE A 61 11.82 -3.59 7.19
N PRO A 62 12.94 -4.28 7.48
CA PRO A 62 13.20 -5.64 6.98
C PRO A 62 12.10 -6.64 7.33
N GLU A 63 11.94 -7.66 6.48
CA GLU A 63 10.97 -8.76 6.65
C GLU A 63 9.50 -8.31 6.63
N THR A 64 9.22 -7.13 6.02
CA THR A 64 7.87 -6.58 5.96
C THR A 64 7.39 -6.34 4.52
N PHE A 65 6.09 -6.06 4.43
CA PHE A 65 5.40 -5.54 3.25
C PHE A 65 4.95 -4.11 3.54
N MET A 66 5.71 -3.12 3.08
CA MET A 66 5.38 -1.71 3.30
C MET A 66 4.67 -1.10 2.11
N GLY A 67 3.42 -0.68 2.31
CA GLY A 67 2.62 0.01 1.31
C GLY A 67 2.83 1.51 1.32
N LEU A 68 3.38 2.07 0.23
CA LEU A 68 3.51 3.51 0.01
C LEU A 68 2.40 4.02 -0.91
N SER A 69 2.02 5.29 -0.76
CA SER A 69 1.03 5.93 -1.62
C SER A 69 1.61 7.08 -2.41
N PHE A 70 1.19 7.21 -3.68
CA PHE A 70 1.49 8.32 -4.59
C PHE A 70 0.26 9.17 -4.91
N GLN A 71 -0.76 9.10 -4.06
CA GLN A 71 -1.97 9.90 -4.19
C GLN A 71 -1.62 11.40 -4.16
N PHE A 72 -2.45 12.26 -4.74
CA PHE A 72 -2.13 13.68 -4.99
C PHE A 72 -1.70 14.50 -3.76
N GLN A 73 -2.05 14.07 -2.55
CA GLN A 73 -1.65 14.74 -1.29
C GLN A 73 -0.33 14.21 -0.72
N LYS A 74 0.27 13.19 -1.34
CA LYS A 74 1.50 12.58 -0.83
C LYS A 74 2.73 13.34 -1.29
N HIS A 75 3.85 13.09 -0.62
CA HIS A 75 5.11 13.78 -0.88
C HIS A 75 5.57 13.57 -2.33
N LEU A 76 5.66 12.32 -2.80
CA LEU A 76 5.77 12.00 -4.23
C LEU A 76 4.36 11.89 -4.81
N SER A 77 3.83 13.01 -5.29
CA SER A 77 2.46 13.10 -5.80
C SER A 77 2.37 12.76 -7.28
N LEU A 78 1.73 11.64 -7.60
CA LEU A 78 1.46 11.20 -8.97
C LEU A 78 -0.04 11.17 -9.31
N GLY A 79 -0.87 11.76 -8.44
CA GLY A 79 -2.33 11.74 -8.55
C GLY A 79 -2.95 10.52 -7.89
N ARG A 80 -2.53 9.34 -8.25
CA ARG A 80 -2.92 8.05 -7.65
C ARG A 80 -1.80 7.01 -7.81
N GLY A 81 -2.01 5.83 -7.25
CA GLY A 81 -1.04 4.74 -7.29
C GLY A 81 -0.26 4.63 -5.99
N GLY A 82 0.68 3.74 -5.98
CA GLY A 82 1.52 3.44 -4.83
C GLY A 82 2.61 2.44 -5.19
N MET A 83 3.36 2.02 -4.19
CA MET A 83 4.41 1.03 -4.30
C MET A 83 4.35 0.11 -3.08
N LEU A 84 4.66 -1.15 -3.28
CA LEU A 84 4.90 -2.08 -2.20
C LEU A 84 6.40 -2.38 -2.13
N LEU A 85 6.98 -2.19 -0.95
CA LEU A 85 8.37 -2.53 -0.65
C LEU A 85 8.41 -3.86 0.11
N THR A 86 9.31 -4.74 -0.26
CA THR A 86 9.60 -5.99 0.43
C THR A 86 10.98 -6.50 0.04
N ASP A 87 11.66 -7.18 0.95
CA ASP A 87 12.92 -7.90 0.72
C ASP A 87 12.70 -9.39 0.37
N ASN A 88 11.44 -9.84 0.35
CA ASN A 88 11.09 -11.18 -0.07
C ASN A 88 10.92 -11.21 -1.60
N GLU A 89 11.92 -11.73 -2.30
CA GLU A 89 11.96 -11.78 -3.77
C GLU A 89 10.81 -12.62 -4.36
N GLU A 90 10.50 -13.78 -3.76
CA GLU A 90 9.40 -14.64 -4.23
C GLU A 90 8.05 -13.91 -4.11
N ALA A 91 7.82 -13.27 -2.97
CA ALA A 91 6.63 -12.46 -2.75
C ALA A 91 6.55 -11.29 -3.74
N ALA A 92 7.66 -10.61 -4.01
CA ALA A 92 7.71 -9.51 -4.98
C ALA A 92 7.30 -9.96 -6.38
N ILE A 93 7.79 -11.12 -6.84
CA ILE A 93 7.42 -11.72 -8.13
C ILE A 93 5.92 -12.04 -8.16
N GLN A 94 5.40 -12.72 -7.15
CA GLN A 94 3.98 -13.12 -7.09
C GLN A 94 3.05 -11.91 -6.99
N ILE A 95 3.36 -10.95 -6.14
CA ILE A 95 2.55 -9.73 -6.00
C ILE A 95 2.59 -8.89 -7.28
N LYS A 96 3.72 -8.86 -7.99
CA LYS A 96 3.82 -8.22 -9.30
C LYS A 96 2.91 -8.89 -10.34
N LYS A 97 2.87 -10.23 -10.39
CA LYS A 97 1.91 -10.98 -11.21
C LYS A 97 0.47 -10.62 -10.83
N MET A 98 0.15 -10.63 -9.53
CA MET A 98 -1.17 -10.27 -9.03
C MET A 98 -1.56 -8.83 -9.41
N SER A 99 -0.64 -7.90 -9.48
CA SER A 99 -0.91 -6.52 -9.90
C SER A 99 -1.09 -6.36 -11.41
N TYR A 100 -0.71 -7.36 -12.20
CA TYR A 100 -0.72 -7.35 -13.66
C TYR A 100 -1.58 -8.47 -14.23
N ASP A 101 -2.82 -8.60 -13.78
CA ASP A 101 -3.81 -9.56 -14.26
C ASP A 101 -3.36 -11.04 -14.15
N GLY A 102 -2.46 -11.37 -13.22
CA GLY A 102 -1.87 -12.71 -13.08
C GLY A 102 -0.75 -13.01 -14.08
N ARG A 103 -0.35 -12.02 -14.89
CA ARG A 103 0.61 -12.20 -15.99
C ARG A 103 2.03 -11.83 -15.59
N LEU A 104 2.99 -12.40 -16.31
CA LEU A 104 4.38 -11.94 -16.29
C LEU A 104 4.60 -10.86 -17.38
N PRO A 105 5.36 -9.82 -17.11
CA PRO A 105 5.72 -8.83 -18.12
C PRO A 105 6.61 -9.50 -19.22
N ASN A 106 6.57 -8.93 -20.41
CA ASN A 106 7.40 -9.34 -21.55
C ASN A 106 7.15 -10.77 -22.10
N ILE A 107 6.07 -11.43 -21.69
CA ILE A 107 5.60 -12.68 -22.29
C ILE A 107 4.32 -12.38 -23.08
N PRO A 108 4.25 -12.76 -24.37
CA PRO A 108 3.02 -12.60 -25.14
C PRO A 108 1.82 -13.24 -24.46
N TRP A 109 0.64 -12.64 -24.59
CA TRP A 109 -0.57 -13.12 -23.92
C TRP A 109 -0.86 -14.61 -24.17
N ARG A 110 -0.72 -15.06 -25.39
CA ARG A 110 -0.97 -16.48 -25.79
C ARG A 110 -0.01 -17.48 -25.14
N ASP A 111 1.16 -16.99 -24.66
CA ASP A 111 2.21 -17.84 -24.09
C ASP A 111 2.25 -17.74 -22.55
N GLN A 112 1.31 -16.98 -21.95
CA GLN A 112 1.18 -16.85 -20.51
C GLN A 112 0.68 -18.14 -19.87
N ASN A 113 1.27 -18.52 -18.75
CA ASN A 113 0.72 -19.49 -17.83
C ASN A 113 0.15 -18.75 -16.62
N ILE A 114 -1.18 -18.69 -16.51
CA ILE A 114 -1.86 -17.98 -15.43
C ILE A 114 -2.10 -18.96 -14.28
N ASP A 115 -1.38 -18.78 -13.20
CA ASP A 115 -1.38 -19.62 -11.99
C ASP A 115 -1.88 -18.87 -10.73
N THR A 116 -2.24 -17.60 -10.87
CA THR A 116 -2.77 -16.77 -9.78
C THR A 116 -3.84 -15.82 -10.29
N TYR A 117 -4.78 -15.47 -9.39
CA TYR A 117 -5.70 -14.37 -9.66
C TYR A 117 -4.95 -13.05 -9.70
N GLY A 118 -5.25 -12.22 -10.71
CA GLY A 118 -4.65 -10.91 -10.88
C GLY A 118 -5.67 -9.77 -10.86
N TYR A 119 -5.12 -8.57 -10.77
CA TYR A 119 -5.85 -7.31 -10.74
C TYR A 119 -5.18 -6.33 -11.69
N HIS A 120 -5.96 -5.39 -12.18
CA HIS A 120 -5.46 -4.33 -13.06
C HIS A 120 -4.89 -3.15 -12.25
N TYR A 121 -3.81 -3.41 -11.48
CA TYR A 121 -3.23 -2.47 -10.52
C TYR A 121 -1.83 -1.98 -10.89
N TYR A 122 -1.41 -2.21 -12.11
CA TYR A 122 -0.13 -1.71 -12.58
C TYR A 122 -0.16 -0.21 -12.87
N MET A 123 0.98 0.42 -12.71
CA MET A 123 1.18 1.83 -13.05
C MET A 123 1.33 1.95 -14.58
N THR A 124 0.73 2.98 -15.17
CA THR A 124 0.94 3.26 -16.60
C THR A 124 2.35 3.82 -16.85
N PRO A 125 2.92 3.63 -18.06
CA PRO A 125 4.24 4.18 -18.40
C PRO A 125 4.34 5.69 -18.15
N GLU A 126 3.30 6.45 -18.51
CA GLU A 126 3.26 7.90 -18.35
C GLU A 126 3.30 8.31 -16.86
N THR A 127 2.60 7.56 -16.01
CA THR A 127 2.62 7.79 -14.56
C THR A 127 4.00 7.47 -13.99
N ALA A 128 4.62 6.37 -14.45
CA ALA A 128 5.95 5.97 -14.01
C ALA A 128 7.01 7.01 -14.44
N GLU A 129 6.95 7.47 -15.68
CA GLU A 129 7.83 8.53 -16.19
C GLU A 129 7.69 9.83 -15.39
N ASN A 130 6.45 10.27 -15.13
CA ASN A 130 6.21 11.42 -14.26
C ASN A 130 6.77 11.21 -12.85
N GLY A 131 6.69 9.98 -12.32
CA GLY A 131 7.29 9.61 -11.04
C GLY A 131 8.82 9.75 -11.05
N LEU A 132 9.48 9.21 -12.06
CA LEU A 132 10.93 9.32 -12.23
C LEU A 132 11.39 10.79 -12.36
N ASN A 133 10.64 11.62 -13.07
CA ASN A 133 10.95 13.04 -13.21
C ASN A 133 10.80 13.84 -11.92
N LYS A 134 9.85 13.45 -11.04
CA LYS A 134 9.60 14.10 -9.75
C LYS A 134 10.49 13.57 -8.62
N LEU A 135 10.99 12.35 -8.75
CA LEU A 135 11.72 11.64 -7.71
C LEU A 135 12.94 12.41 -7.18
N PRO A 136 13.82 13.02 -8.00
CA PRO A 136 14.97 13.76 -7.49
C PRO A 136 14.56 14.85 -6.49
N LYS A 137 13.58 15.67 -6.87
CA LYS A 137 13.07 16.72 -5.97
C LYS A 137 12.43 16.16 -4.70
N ALA A 138 11.69 15.06 -4.81
CA ALA A 138 11.06 14.42 -3.65
C ALA A 138 12.11 13.83 -2.68
N ILE A 139 13.27 13.40 -3.17
CA ILE A 139 14.38 12.92 -2.32
C ILE A 139 15.07 14.08 -1.60
N GLU A 140 15.19 15.24 -2.24
CA GLU A 140 15.90 16.42 -1.71
C GLU A 140 15.07 17.25 -0.73
N THR A 141 13.75 17.06 -0.70
CA THR A 141 12.85 17.88 0.12
C THR A 141 12.30 17.09 1.32
N GLU A 142 12.13 17.80 2.44
CA GLU A 142 11.57 17.21 3.65
C GLU A 142 10.06 16.98 3.50
N PRO A 143 9.54 15.77 3.79
CA PRO A 143 8.12 15.48 3.79
C PRO A 143 7.41 16.07 5.00
N LYS A 144 6.09 16.30 4.87
CA LYS A 144 5.25 16.51 6.05
C LYS A 144 5.26 15.25 6.90
N GLN A 145 5.49 15.38 8.19
CA GLN A 145 5.23 14.31 9.14
C GLN A 145 3.72 14.20 9.39
N TRP A 146 3.20 13.00 9.35
CA TRP A 146 1.80 12.70 9.59
C TRP A 146 1.64 11.96 10.92
N VAL A 147 0.63 12.36 11.67
CA VAL A 147 0.34 11.81 12.99
C VAL A 147 -1.13 11.43 13.11
N VAL A 148 -1.45 10.64 14.11
CA VAL A 148 -2.82 10.13 14.35
C VAL A 148 -3.87 11.24 14.40
N THR A 149 -3.53 12.43 14.93
CA THR A 149 -4.47 13.56 15.04
C THR A 149 -4.78 14.27 13.72
N ASP A 150 -4.05 13.96 12.64
CA ASP A 150 -4.41 14.42 11.29
C ASP A 150 -5.68 13.73 10.75
N TRP A 151 -6.21 12.72 11.45
CA TRP A 151 -7.30 11.87 10.98
C TRP A 151 -8.49 11.86 11.94
N PRO A 152 -9.73 11.83 11.41
CA PRO A 152 -10.92 11.65 12.24
C PRO A 152 -10.95 10.25 12.86
N ASP A 153 -11.71 10.10 13.95
CA ASP A 153 -12.03 8.78 14.49
C ASP A 153 -13.07 8.09 13.60
N LEU A 154 -12.65 7.02 12.94
CA LEU A 154 -13.51 6.30 12.00
C LEU A 154 -14.61 5.51 12.70
N THR A 155 -14.41 5.13 13.97
CA THR A 155 -15.41 4.40 14.76
C THR A 155 -16.64 5.26 15.11
N GLU A 156 -16.55 6.59 14.98
CA GLU A 156 -17.67 7.50 15.13
C GLU A 156 -18.52 7.65 13.84
N MET A 157 -18.04 7.11 12.73
CA MET A 157 -18.72 7.22 11.45
C MET A 157 -19.79 6.14 11.30
N LYS A 158 -21.00 6.56 10.86
CA LYS A 158 -22.17 5.68 10.71
C LYS A 158 -21.92 4.39 9.92
N ILE A 159 -20.98 4.40 8.98
CA ILE A 159 -20.70 3.24 8.13
C ILE A 159 -19.96 2.12 8.87
N PHE A 160 -19.35 2.43 10.02
CA PHE A 160 -18.58 1.49 10.84
C PHE A 160 -19.27 1.14 12.17
N ASN A 161 -20.51 1.62 12.36
CA ASN A 161 -21.39 1.37 13.52
C ASN A 161 -22.53 0.41 13.16
#